data_db74dd8fa9f11a8d4a12736eb5c7a9bc
#
_entry.id   db74dd8fa9f11a8d4a12736eb5c7a9bc
#
_cell.length_a   1.000
_cell.length_b   1.000
_cell.length_c   1.000
_cell.angle_alpha   90.00
_cell.angle_beta   90.00
_cell.angle_gamma   90.00
#
_symmetry.space_group_name_H-M   'P 1'
#
loop_
_entity.id
_entity.type
_entity.pdbx_description
1 polymer ?
#
loop_
_entity_poly.entity_id
_entity_poly.type
_entity_poly.pdbx_seq_one_letter_code
_entity_poly.pdbx_strand_id
1 'polypeptide(L)'
;MKGNQCLTKKQLEEFREILEQKKRELIEDIKRGILEEANAEREVGDLVDMSTEEILRTFEMRIRDREAKYLKKIEKALQKIEEGTYGICEECGKCISYERLKLRPVAELCINCKLKQEKLERKFGEE
;
A
#
# COMPACT_ATOMS: atom_id res chain seq x y z
N MET A 1 -9.83 -17.65 1.63
CA MET A 1 -8.43 -17.29 1.35
C MET A 1 -7.53 -18.49 1.52
N LYS A 2 -6.75 -18.79 0.51
CA LYS A 2 -5.81 -19.91 0.55
C LYS A 2 -4.39 -19.40 0.75
N GLY A 3 -3.56 -20.18 1.47
CA GLY A 3 -2.14 -19.87 1.53
C GLY A 3 -1.51 -20.02 0.16
N ASN A 4 -0.32 -19.45 0.00
CA ASN A 4 0.46 -19.61 -1.23
C ASN A 4 1.79 -20.29 -0.90
N GLN A 5 2.64 -20.46 -1.89
CA GLN A 5 3.92 -21.15 -1.68
C GLN A 5 4.89 -20.38 -0.77
N CYS A 6 4.64 -19.09 -0.56
CA CYS A 6 5.53 -18.24 0.24
C CYS A 6 5.05 -18.01 1.65
N LEU A 7 3.74 -17.95 1.85
CA LEU A 7 3.16 -17.61 3.15
C LEU A 7 2.01 -18.57 3.48
N THR A 8 1.87 -18.86 4.76
CA THR A 8 0.77 -19.68 5.24
C THR A 8 -0.52 -18.82 5.24
N LYS A 9 -1.64 -19.50 5.32
CA LYS A 9 -2.94 -18.85 5.44
C LYS A 9 -2.98 -17.92 6.66
N LYS A 10 -2.40 -18.35 7.76
CA LYS A 10 -2.34 -17.58 9.01
C LYS A 10 -1.48 -16.31 8.83
N GLN A 11 -0.35 -16.44 8.14
CA GLN A 11 0.51 -15.30 7.86
C GLN A 11 -0.18 -14.31 6.92
N LEU A 12 -0.91 -14.79 5.92
CA LEU A 12 -1.65 -13.93 5.02
C LEU A 12 -2.72 -13.15 5.78
N GLU A 13 -3.40 -13.79 6.73
CA GLU A 13 -4.39 -13.12 7.55
C GLU A 13 -3.76 -12.05 8.43
N GLU A 14 -2.59 -12.35 8.97
CA GLU A 14 -1.82 -11.38 9.76
C GLU A 14 -1.52 -10.12 8.93
N PHE A 15 -1.02 -10.31 7.71
CA PHE A 15 -0.70 -9.17 6.85
C PHE A 15 -1.94 -8.42 6.38
N ARG A 16 -3.03 -9.14 6.16
CA ARG A 16 -4.29 -8.49 5.82
C ARG A 16 -4.73 -7.53 6.92
N GLU A 17 -4.64 -7.95 8.16
CA GLU A 17 -5.01 -7.09 9.28
C GLU A 17 -4.07 -5.90 9.42
N ILE A 18 -2.78 -6.11 9.23
CA ILE A 18 -1.79 -5.02 9.27
C ILE A 18 -2.09 -3.99 8.18
N LEU A 19 -2.36 -4.46 6.96
CA LEU A 19 -2.62 -3.58 5.83
C LEU A 19 -3.93 -2.81 6.00
N GLU A 20 -4.97 -3.47 6.49
CA GLU A 20 -6.24 -2.79 6.74
C GLU A 20 -6.11 -1.72 7.82
N GLN A 21 -5.31 -1.99 8.86
CA GLN A 21 -5.07 -1.00 9.89
C GLN A 21 -4.29 0.20 9.32
N LYS A 22 -3.27 -0.05 8.52
CA LYS A 22 -2.52 1.03 7.86
C LYS A 22 -3.41 1.85 6.94
N LYS A 23 -4.32 1.20 6.25
CA LYS A 23 -5.26 1.89 5.38
C LYS A 23 -6.15 2.84 6.19
N ARG A 24 -6.69 2.37 7.30
CA ARG A 24 -7.53 3.21 8.17
C ARG A 24 -6.77 4.40 8.70
N GLU A 25 -5.54 4.17 9.16
CA GLU A 25 -4.70 5.25 9.68
C GLU A 25 -4.38 6.29 8.61
N LEU A 26 -4.08 5.83 7.41
CA LEU A 26 -3.76 6.73 6.30
C LEU A 26 -4.97 7.55 5.89
N ILE A 27 -6.14 6.93 5.83
CA ILE A 27 -7.38 7.63 5.51
C ILE A 27 -7.67 8.71 6.55
N GLU A 28 -7.43 8.42 7.83
CA GLU A 28 -7.61 9.41 8.88
C GLU A 28 -6.64 10.57 8.77
N ASP A 29 -5.39 10.28 8.37
CA ASP A 29 -4.40 11.34 8.14
C ASP A 29 -4.82 12.24 6.97
N ILE A 30 -5.32 11.63 5.91
CA ILE A 30 -5.81 12.38 4.75
C ILE A 30 -6.99 13.26 5.16
N LYS A 31 -7.92 12.70 5.94
CA LYS A 31 -9.06 13.44 6.47
C LYS A 31 -8.64 14.68 7.25
N ARG A 32 -7.69 14.51 8.15
CA ARG A 32 -7.19 15.62 8.95
C ARG A 32 -6.55 16.71 8.09
N GLY A 33 -5.78 16.29 7.09
CA GLY A 33 -5.16 17.23 6.16
C GLY A 33 -6.20 18.03 5.39
N ILE A 34 -7.26 17.36 4.92
CA ILE A 34 -8.34 18.03 4.19
C ILE A 34 -9.07 19.02 5.09
N LEU A 35 -9.35 18.64 6.34
CA LEU A 35 -10.02 19.53 7.28
C LEU A 35 -9.19 20.77 7.57
N GLU A 36 -7.90 20.60 7.77
CA GLU A 36 -7.00 21.72 8.05
C GLU A 36 -6.93 22.70 6.88
N GLU A 37 -6.88 22.17 5.66
CA GLU A 37 -6.76 23.01 4.47
C GLU A 37 -8.06 23.65 4.05
N ALA A 38 -9.15 22.88 4.09
CA ALA A 38 -10.43 23.32 3.52
C ALA A 38 -11.44 23.78 4.55
N ASN A 39 -11.20 23.53 5.81
CA ASN A 39 -12.14 23.80 6.89
C ASN A 39 -13.52 23.20 6.56
N ALA A 40 -13.51 21.99 6.01
CA ALA A 40 -14.69 21.35 5.45
C ALA A 40 -15.17 20.18 6.30
N GLU A 41 -15.81 20.48 7.42
CA GLU A 41 -16.31 19.46 8.34
C GLU A 41 -17.29 18.49 7.68
N ARG A 42 -18.04 18.94 6.69
CA ARG A 42 -19.03 18.10 6.02
C ARG A 42 -18.43 16.92 5.27
N GLU A 43 -17.21 17.06 4.79
CA GLU A 43 -16.58 16.02 3.99
C GLU A 43 -16.06 14.84 4.82
N VAL A 44 -15.86 15.05 6.12
CA VAL A 44 -15.26 14.07 7.00
C VAL A 44 -16.07 12.78 7.13
N GLY A 45 -17.38 12.94 7.32
CA GLY A 45 -18.26 11.79 7.48
C GLY A 45 -18.31 10.89 6.26
N ASP A 46 -18.26 11.52 5.08
CA ASP A 46 -18.38 10.81 3.82
C ASP A 46 -17.10 10.04 3.47
N LEU A 47 -15.95 10.56 3.87
CA LEU A 47 -14.68 9.91 3.56
C LEU A 47 -14.55 8.48 4.10
N VAL A 48 -15.16 8.23 5.25
CA VAL A 48 -15.07 6.92 5.89
C VAL A 48 -15.69 5.82 5.02
N ASP A 49 -16.77 6.16 4.33
CA ASP A 49 -17.52 5.20 3.52
C ASP A 49 -17.09 5.16 2.06
N MET A 50 -16.20 6.04 1.64
CA MET A 50 -15.77 6.10 0.26
C MET A 50 -14.73 5.02 -0.05
N SER A 51 -14.77 4.50 -1.28
CA SER A 51 -13.73 3.60 -1.76
C SER A 51 -12.42 4.37 -1.96
N THR A 52 -11.32 3.65 -2.05
CA THR A 52 -10.02 4.25 -2.30
C THR A 52 -10.03 5.09 -3.58
N GLU A 53 -10.61 4.55 -4.65
CA GLU A 53 -10.67 5.28 -5.92
C GLU A 53 -11.49 6.54 -5.82
N GLU A 54 -12.59 6.49 -5.08
CA GLU A 54 -13.44 7.66 -4.89
C GLU A 54 -12.70 8.75 -4.11
N ILE A 55 -11.97 8.38 -3.06
CA ILE A 55 -11.18 9.32 -2.28
C ILE A 55 -10.14 9.99 -3.17
N LEU A 56 -9.40 9.20 -3.92
CA LEU A 56 -8.35 9.73 -4.80
C LEU A 56 -8.91 10.64 -5.87
N ARG A 57 -10.03 10.25 -6.47
CA ARG A 57 -10.66 11.05 -7.53
C ARG A 57 -11.27 12.34 -7.01
N THR A 58 -11.94 12.26 -5.86
CA THR A 58 -12.66 13.41 -5.30
C THR A 58 -11.71 14.45 -4.71
N PHE A 59 -10.62 13.99 -4.10
CA PHE A 59 -9.71 14.89 -3.38
C PHE A 59 -8.31 14.95 -3.96
N GLU A 60 -8.14 14.58 -5.23
CA GLU A 60 -6.81 14.50 -5.82
C GLU A 60 -6.00 15.79 -5.74
N MET A 61 -6.65 16.93 -5.74
CA MET A 61 -5.96 18.22 -5.60
C MET A 61 -5.57 18.53 -4.17
N ARG A 62 -6.12 17.81 -3.20
CA ARG A 62 -5.88 18.03 -1.77
C ARG A 62 -5.04 16.95 -1.12
N ILE A 63 -5.03 15.75 -1.72
CA ILE A 63 -4.23 14.64 -1.19
C ILE A 63 -2.82 14.76 -1.71
N ARG A 64 -1.84 14.73 -0.80
CA ARG A 64 -0.46 14.78 -1.23
C ARG A 64 -0.14 13.54 -2.06
N ASP A 65 0.65 13.74 -3.10
CA ASP A 65 1.03 12.70 -4.04
C ASP A 65 1.57 11.44 -3.34
N ARG A 66 2.38 11.64 -2.33
CA ARG A 66 2.95 10.55 -1.54
C ARG A 66 1.89 9.70 -0.85
N GLU A 67 0.88 10.34 -0.28
CA GLU A 67 -0.22 9.64 0.39
C GLU A 67 -1.08 8.88 -0.60
N ALA A 68 -1.36 9.48 -1.75
CA ALA A 68 -2.12 8.83 -2.81
C ALA A 68 -1.41 7.57 -3.30
N LYS A 69 -0.12 7.65 -3.52
CA LYS A 69 0.67 6.51 -3.96
C LYS A 69 0.70 5.39 -2.93
N TYR A 70 0.85 5.74 -1.66
CA TYR A 70 0.88 4.75 -0.61
C TYR A 70 -0.47 4.05 -0.46
N LEU A 71 -1.56 4.81 -0.55
CA LEU A 71 -2.90 4.24 -0.48
C LEU A 71 -3.13 3.23 -1.59
N LYS A 72 -2.68 3.54 -2.80
CA LYS A 72 -2.77 2.60 -3.93
C LYS A 72 -1.95 1.34 -3.69
N LYS A 73 -0.78 1.47 -3.09
CA LYS A 73 0.06 0.32 -2.77
C LYS A 73 -0.58 -0.59 -1.73
N ILE A 74 -1.23 0.00 -0.72
CA ILE A 74 -1.95 -0.78 0.29
C ILE A 74 -3.09 -1.55 -0.37
N GLU A 75 -3.87 -0.89 -1.21
CA GLU A 75 -4.98 -1.54 -1.92
C GLU A 75 -4.49 -2.67 -2.81
N LYS A 76 -3.40 -2.45 -3.51
CA LYS A 76 -2.80 -3.47 -4.37
C LYS A 76 -2.36 -4.68 -3.56
N ALA A 77 -1.74 -4.44 -2.39
CA ALA A 77 -1.30 -5.53 -1.52
C ALA A 77 -2.48 -6.33 -0.99
N LEU A 78 -3.55 -5.65 -0.58
CA LEU A 78 -4.76 -6.33 -0.13
C LEU A 78 -5.39 -7.18 -1.23
N GLN A 79 -5.40 -6.66 -2.46
CA GLN A 79 -5.89 -7.41 -3.60
C GLN A 79 -5.05 -8.66 -3.86
N LYS A 80 -3.73 -8.55 -3.74
CA LYS A 80 -2.84 -9.71 -3.89
C LYS A 80 -3.10 -10.79 -2.85
N ILE A 81 -3.44 -10.39 -1.62
CA ILE A 81 -3.79 -11.36 -0.59
C ILE A 81 -5.03 -12.15 -1.03
N GLU A 82 -6.03 -11.45 -1.56
CA GLU A 82 -7.24 -12.11 -2.07
C GLU A 82 -6.95 -13.05 -3.23
N GLU A 83 -6.03 -12.66 -4.10
CA GLU A 83 -5.67 -13.44 -5.29
C GLU A 83 -4.67 -14.55 -5.02
N GLY A 84 -4.06 -14.57 -3.85
CA GLY A 84 -3.06 -15.58 -3.49
C GLY A 84 -1.66 -15.30 -4.01
N THR A 85 -1.38 -14.06 -4.42
CA THR A 85 -0.08 -13.67 -4.97
C THR A 85 0.74 -12.79 -4.04
N TYR A 86 0.23 -12.48 -2.87
CA TYR A 86 0.94 -11.65 -1.91
C TYR A 86 2.22 -12.35 -1.44
N GLY A 87 3.31 -11.59 -1.32
CA GLY A 87 4.59 -12.12 -0.86
C GLY A 87 5.45 -12.71 -1.97
N ILE A 88 4.99 -12.62 -3.21
CA ILE A 88 5.73 -13.11 -4.38
C ILE A 88 6.32 -11.91 -5.11
N CYS A 89 7.62 -11.93 -5.32
CA CYS A 89 8.30 -10.84 -6.02
C CYS A 89 7.77 -10.70 -7.45
N GLU A 90 7.41 -9.48 -7.84
CA GLU A 90 6.87 -9.21 -9.17
C GLU A 90 7.89 -9.36 -10.29
N GLU A 91 9.18 -9.25 -9.97
CA GLU A 91 10.24 -9.35 -10.98
C GLU A 91 10.73 -10.77 -11.19
N CYS A 92 11.10 -11.45 -10.11
CA CYS A 92 11.74 -12.77 -10.25
C CYS A 92 10.84 -13.94 -9.84
N GLY A 93 9.68 -13.68 -9.28
CA GLY A 93 8.76 -14.73 -8.88
C GLY A 93 9.14 -15.49 -7.62
N LYS A 94 10.24 -15.12 -6.98
CA LYS A 94 10.65 -15.75 -5.73
C LYS A 94 9.92 -15.11 -4.56
N CYS A 95 10.00 -15.77 -3.41
CA CYS A 95 9.35 -15.25 -2.21
C CYS A 95 10.05 -14.02 -1.67
N ILE A 96 9.26 -13.06 -1.22
CA ILE A 96 9.76 -11.94 -0.43
C ILE A 96 9.80 -12.45 1.02
N SER A 97 10.89 -12.20 1.74
CA SER A 97 11.04 -12.74 3.10
C SER A 97 9.96 -12.18 4.03
N TYR A 98 9.58 -12.98 5.00
CA TYR A 98 8.60 -12.58 6.01
C TYR A 98 9.07 -11.31 6.74
N GLU A 99 10.34 -11.26 7.10
CA GLU A 99 10.92 -10.12 7.80
C GLU A 99 10.83 -8.83 7.00
N ARG A 100 11.09 -8.92 5.69
CA ARG A 100 10.96 -7.75 4.82
C ARG A 100 9.51 -7.28 4.74
N LEU A 101 8.57 -8.23 4.64
CA LEU A 101 7.16 -7.89 4.61
C LEU A 101 6.68 -7.28 5.93
N LYS A 102 7.23 -7.72 7.05
CA LYS A 102 6.90 -7.12 8.35
C LYS A 102 7.35 -5.66 8.41
N LEU A 103 8.49 -5.35 7.82
CA LEU A 103 9.00 -3.99 7.76
C LEU A 103 8.29 -3.15 6.71
N ARG A 104 7.97 -3.76 5.58
CA ARG A 104 7.29 -3.08 4.47
C ARG A 104 6.19 -3.97 3.89
N PRO A 105 5.00 -3.93 4.50
CA PRO A 105 3.91 -4.82 4.05
C PRO A 105 3.47 -4.58 2.61
N VAL A 106 3.77 -3.43 2.04
CA VAL A 106 3.42 -3.14 0.64
C VAL A 106 4.54 -3.51 -0.34
N ALA A 107 5.61 -4.16 0.12
CA ALA A 107 6.73 -4.51 -0.74
C ALA A 107 6.28 -5.41 -1.90
N GLU A 108 6.72 -5.08 -3.10
CA GLU A 108 6.40 -5.82 -4.31
C GLU A 108 7.60 -6.57 -4.86
N LEU A 109 8.79 -6.25 -4.38
CA LEU A 109 10.04 -6.84 -4.84
C LEU A 109 10.81 -7.45 -3.68
N CYS A 110 11.51 -8.55 -3.94
CA CYS A 110 12.44 -9.09 -2.96
C CYS A 110 13.63 -8.14 -2.85
N ILE A 111 14.45 -8.33 -1.82
CA ILE A 111 15.56 -7.42 -1.56
C ILE A 111 16.54 -7.35 -2.73
N ASN A 112 16.80 -8.48 -3.37
CA ASN A 112 17.73 -8.52 -4.50
C ASN A 112 17.21 -7.71 -5.68
N CYS A 113 15.95 -7.87 -6.03
CA CYS A 113 15.36 -7.11 -7.13
C CYS A 113 15.24 -5.63 -6.81
N LYS A 114 14.94 -5.30 -5.54
CA LYS A 114 14.88 -3.91 -5.11
C LYS A 114 16.23 -3.23 -5.22
N LEU A 115 17.28 -3.93 -4.82
CA LEU A 115 18.65 -3.39 -4.93
C LEU A 115 19.05 -3.17 -6.39
N LYS A 116 18.65 -4.09 -7.28
CA LYS A 116 18.90 -3.91 -8.71
C LYS A 116 18.15 -2.68 -9.25
N GLN A 117 16.91 -2.50 -8.84
CA GLN A 117 16.13 -1.35 -9.26
C GLN A 117 16.77 -0.04 -8.80
N GLU A 118 17.19 0.02 -7.56
CA GLU A 118 17.84 1.20 -7.01
C GLU A 118 19.15 1.53 -7.73
N LYS A 119 19.89 0.49 -8.12
CA LYS A 119 21.11 0.65 -8.88
C LYS A 119 20.84 1.27 -10.25
N LEU A 120 19.80 0.80 -10.92
CA LEU A 120 19.42 1.35 -12.22
C LEU A 120 18.93 2.79 -12.10
N GLU A 121 18.16 3.10 -11.07
CA GLU A 121 17.68 4.45 -10.83
C GLU A 121 18.83 5.41 -10.59
N ARG A 122 19.82 4.99 -9.81
CA ARG A 122 21.00 5.82 -9.56
C ARG A 122 21.80 6.07 -10.85
N LYS A 123 21.88 5.04 -11.70
CA LYS A 123 22.63 5.15 -12.95
C LYS A 123 21.96 6.06 -13.97
N PHE A 124 20.64 6.01 -14.06
CA PHE A 124 19.89 6.73 -15.09
C PHE A 124 19.08 7.91 -14.58
N GLY A 125 18.86 8.01 -13.28
CA GLY A 125 18.03 9.03 -12.66
C GLY A 125 18.78 10.23 -12.12
N GLU A 126 20.10 10.20 -12.14
CA GLU A 126 20.93 11.29 -11.65
C GLU A 126 21.27 12.22 -12.79
N GLU A 127 20.40 13.06 -13.11
CA GLU A 127 20.59 13.99 -14.25
C GLU A 127 20.87 15.38 -13.76
#